data_aed29aed2bc971b1255140f2d9437ff3
#
_entry.id   aed29aed2bc971b1255140f2d9437ff3
#
_cell.length_a   1.000
_cell.length_b   1.000
_cell.length_c   1.000
_cell.angle_alpha   90.00
_cell.angle_beta   90.00
_cell.angle_gamma   90.00
#
_symmetry.space_group_name_H-M   'P 1'
#
loop_
_entity.id
_entity.type
_entity.pdbx_description
1 polymer ?
#
loop_
_entity_poly.entity_id
_entity_poly.type
_entity_poly.pdbx_seq_one_letter_code
_entity_poly.pdbx_strand_id
1 'polypeptide(L)'
;MTDTSAIFIIVPTADVTSITSELNYVPASLNSEGFIHACEYHQVAEVVSRFFDNHLALSVLVVDVGLINSPLRYEAPSTTMSSPALFPHIYGALNTDAIVDVCDLVHFKHQPITPEIMAVLRHYRFERLPVESTLFKSTWRSSSNNTHGEPVGTAMIGLYCDSLTSVSCFHKLTFDEVWHFYGGDPLELTLLYQNGDSEQVVLGTDFTNGQVCQYLIPAGVWQGGCLVEGGQYALFGCTMAPGFTGSCFTAGIADALIEAYPNEEKVIQKLSVNGHQTTMPEGFAT
;
A
#
# COMPACT_ATOMS: atom_id res chain seq x y z
N MET A 1 6.43 5.04 28.01
CA MET A 1 7.13 4.57 26.81
C MET A 1 6.07 4.56 25.73
N THR A 2 6.21 5.40 24.73
CA THR A 2 5.35 5.34 23.55
C THR A 2 5.63 3.99 22.91
N ASP A 3 4.60 3.16 22.78
CA ASP A 3 4.67 1.84 22.11
C ASP A 3 4.72 2.09 20.59
N THR A 4 5.84 2.67 20.14
CA THR A 4 6.04 3.05 18.75
C THR A 4 6.49 1.80 17.99
N SER A 5 5.59 1.22 17.23
CA SER A 5 5.87 0.03 16.41
C SER A 5 6.59 0.37 15.09
N ALA A 6 6.49 1.62 14.63
CA ALA A 6 7.11 2.11 13.39
C ALA A 6 7.81 3.45 13.59
N ILE A 7 8.93 3.63 12.88
CA ILE A 7 9.58 4.92 12.65
C ILE A 7 9.70 5.17 11.14
N PHE A 8 9.96 6.42 10.78
CA PHE A 8 9.88 6.86 9.39
C PHE A 8 11.20 7.53 8.97
N ILE A 9 11.69 7.17 7.77
CA ILE A 9 12.88 7.77 7.17
C ILE A 9 12.46 8.43 5.86
N ILE A 10 12.80 9.70 5.68
CA ILE A 10 12.47 10.47 4.49
C ILE A 10 13.66 10.43 3.54
N VAL A 11 13.41 10.06 2.29
CA VAL A 11 14.44 9.94 1.27
C VAL A 11 13.96 10.54 -0.06
N PRO A 12 14.86 10.99 -0.94
CA PRO A 12 14.49 11.30 -2.32
C PRO A 12 13.88 10.07 -3.00
N THR A 13 12.77 10.24 -3.71
CA THR A 13 12.10 9.13 -4.41
C THR A 13 13.03 8.42 -5.40
N ALA A 14 13.97 9.17 -6.01
CA ALA A 14 14.95 8.61 -6.93
C ALA A 14 15.90 7.58 -6.29
N ASP A 15 16.07 7.63 -4.96
CA ASP A 15 17.00 6.75 -4.23
C ASP A 15 16.34 5.46 -3.76
N VAL A 16 15.00 5.37 -3.78
CA VAL A 16 14.23 4.24 -3.24
C VAL A 16 14.67 2.90 -3.83
N THR A 17 14.79 2.81 -5.15
CA THR A 17 15.18 1.56 -5.83
C THR A 17 16.57 1.09 -5.38
N SER A 18 17.53 2.00 -5.26
CA SER A 18 18.88 1.65 -4.80
C SER A 18 18.88 1.21 -3.32
N ILE A 19 18.09 1.89 -2.47
CA ILE A 19 17.97 1.55 -1.04
C ILE A 19 17.38 0.15 -0.88
N THR A 20 16.27 -0.14 -1.55
CA THR A 20 15.54 -1.40 -1.39
C THR A 20 16.17 -2.61 -2.08
N SER A 21 17.08 -2.38 -3.04
CA SER A 21 17.83 -3.46 -3.71
C SER A 21 19.03 -3.97 -2.92
N GLU A 22 19.49 -3.22 -1.91
CA GLU A 22 20.63 -3.59 -1.07
C GLU A 22 20.18 -4.32 0.21
N LEU A 23 21.08 -5.08 0.84
CA LEU A 23 20.78 -5.73 2.12
C LEU A 23 20.76 -4.74 3.29
N ASN A 24 21.48 -3.62 3.15
CA ASN A 24 21.60 -2.61 4.17
C ASN A 24 21.59 -1.22 3.57
N TYR A 25 20.83 -0.33 4.20
CA TYR A 25 20.84 1.10 3.89
C TYR A 25 21.89 1.83 4.75
N VAL A 26 22.82 2.49 4.10
CA VAL A 26 23.94 3.24 4.71
C VAL A 26 23.96 4.65 4.13
N PRO A 27 23.16 5.60 4.65
CA PRO A 27 23.17 6.98 4.18
C PRO A 27 24.44 7.72 4.60
N ALA A 28 24.70 8.87 3.96
CA ALA A 28 25.86 9.71 4.26
C ALA A 28 25.93 10.13 5.74
N SER A 29 24.80 10.35 6.40
CA SER A 29 24.72 10.72 7.81
C SER A 29 25.33 9.68 8.74
N LEU A 30 25.21 8.39 8.42
CA LEU A 30 25.83 7.33 9.21
C LEU A 30 27.36 7.47 9.24
N ASN A 31 27.97 7.89 8.13
CA ASN A 31 29.43 8.10 8.05
C ASN A 31 29.88 9.44 8.67
N SER A 32 29.08 10.49 8.55
CA SER A 32 29.45 11.85 9.03
C SER A 32 29.05 12.13 10.48
N GLU A 33 27.92 11.56 10.93
CA GLU A 33 27.32 11.84 12.24
C GLU A 33 27.25 10.60 13.15
N GLY A 34 27.43 9.40 12.58
CA GLY A 34 27.45 8.14 13.31
C GLY A 34 26.08 7.47 13.47
N PHE A 35 25.01 8.02 12.88
CA PHE A 35 23.68 7.47 12.93
C PHE A 35 22.83 7.82 11.71
N ILE A 36 21.71 7.11 11.55
CA ILE A 36 20.68 7.38 10.55
C ILE A 36 19.56 8.17 11.23
N HIS A 37 19.19 9.30 10.64
CA HIS A 37 18.04 10.08 11.10
C HIS A 37 16.73 9.39 10.76
N ALA A 38 15.84 9.32 11.75
CA ALA A 38 14.46 8.91 11.55
C ALA A 38 13.53 9.85 12.35
N CYS A 39 12.23 9.69 12.16
CA CYS A 39 11.22 10.48 12.87
C CYS A 39 9.99 9.63 13.18
N GLU A 40 9.14 10.11 14.07
CA GLU A 40 7.80 9.57 14.28
C GLU A 40 6.82 10.17 13.27
N TYR A 41 5.66 9.54 13.06
CA TYR A 41 4.66 9.95 12.06
C TYR A 41 4.27 11.43 12.16
N HIS A 42 4.16 11.98 13.37
CA HIS A 42 3.77 13.36 13.61
C HIS A 42 4.91 14.38 13.39
N GLN A 43 6.15 13.89 13.31
CA GLN A 43 7.35 14.73 13.07
C GLN A 43 7.67 14.87 11.58
N VAL A 44 7.12 14.03 10.71
CA VAL A 44 7.45 13.98 9.27
C VAL A 44 7.31 15.36 8.59
N ALA A 45 6.22 16.07 8.84
CA ALA A 45 5.99 17.39 8.21
C ALA A 45 7.05 18.43 8.64
N GLU A 46 7.46 18.44 9.91
CA GLU A 46 8.48 19.35 10.42
C GLU A 46 9.86 19.01 9.83
N VAL A 47 10.20 17.71 9.77
CA VAL A 47 11.47 17.24 9.18
C VAL A 47 11.56 17.62 7.70
N VAL A 48 10.49 17.36 6.93
CA VAL A 48 10.42 17.74 5.52
C VAL A 48 10.64 19.24 5.32
N SER A 49 9.89 20.07 6.06
CA SER A 49 9.94 21.53 5.89
C SER A 49 11.31 22.14 6.22
N ARG A 50 12.12 21.47 7.03
CA ARG A 50 13.41 21.98 7.52
C ARG A 50 14.62 21.47 6.75
N PHE A 51 14.57 20.23 6.28
CA PHE A 51 15.76 19.54 5.79
C PHE A 51 15.69 19.16 4.32
N PHE A 52 14.52 19.32 3.69
CA PHE A 52 14.35 18.94 2.28
C PHE A 52 13.90 20.12 1.43
N ASP A 53 14.41 20.17 0.20
CA ASP A 53 13.98 21.17 -0.79
C ASP A 53 12.54 20.84 -1.25
N ASN A 54 11.65 21.84 -1.30
CA ASN A 54 10.26 21.71 -1.73
C ASN A 54 10.08 21.24 -3.19
N HIS A 55 11.15 21.21 -3.98
CA HIS A 55 11.13 20.76 -5.38
C HIS A 55 11.50 19.27 -5.55
N LEU A 56 11.93 18.60 -4.49
CA LEU A 56 12.27 17.18 -4.55
C LEU A 56 11.02 16.31 -4.37
N ALA A 57 10.88 15.28 -5.23
CA ALA A 57 9.97 14.18 -4.97
C ALA A 57 10.54 13.35 -3.81
N LEU A 58 9.77 13.19 -2.74
CA LEU A 58 10.18 12.50 -1.53
C LEU A 58 9.31 11.27 -1.28
N SER A 59 9.95 10.23 -0.77
CA SER A 59 9.30 9.02 -0.28
C SER A 59 9.58 8.84 1.21
N VAL A 60 8.67 8.16 1.88
CA VAL A 60 8.75 7.80 3.29
C VAL A 60 8.96 6.29 3.38
N LEU A 61 10.10 5.89 3.95
CA LEU A 61 10.34 4.49 4.31
C LEU A 61 9.66 4.22 5.65
N VAL A 62 8.78 3.25 5.69
CA VAL A 62 8.12 2.78 6.90
C VAL A 62 8.96 1.66 7.50
N VAL A 63 9.54 1.91 8.67
CA VAL A 63 10.50 0.99 9.29
C VAL A 63 9.91 0.37 10.55
N ASP A 64 9.85 -0.96 10.58
CA ASP A 64 9.43 -1.74 11.75
C ASP A 64 10.54 -1.74 12.81
N VAL A 65 10.29 -1.10 13.93
CA VAL A 65 11.24 -1.02 15.06
C VAL A 65 11.65 -2.40 15.57
N GLY A 66 10.72 -3.38 15.54
CA GLY A 66 10.97 -4.74 16.01
C GLY A 66 11.89 -5.56 15.11
N LEU A 67 12.23 -5.08 13.91
CA LEU A 67 13.10 -5.75 12.94
C LEU A 67 14.47 -5.08 12.78
N ILE A 68 14.67 -3.89 13.38
CA ILE A 68 15.95 -3.18 13.28
C ILE A 68 17.04 -3.97 14.02
N ASN A 69 18.13 -4.28 13.32
CA ASN A 69 19.28 -4.98 13.90
C ASN A 69 20.26 -4.05 14.63
N SER A 70 20.28 -2.77 14.26
CA SER A 70 21.16 -1.76 14.85
C SER A 70 20.55 -1.10 16.08
N PRO A 71 21.34 -0.57 17.04
CA PRO A 71 20.80 0.13 18.21
C PRO A 71 19.95 1.34 17.81
N LEU A 72 18.75 1.44 18.37
CA LEU A 72 17.85 2.59 18.22
C LEU A 72 17.85 3.41 19.51
N ARG A 73 18.01 4.74 19.38
CA ARG A 73 17.97 5.67 20.52
C ARG A 73 17.05 6.84 20.19
N TYR A 74 16.37 7.36 21.21
CA TYR A 74 15.57 8.58 21.12
C TYR A 74 16.32 9.73 21.78
N GLU A 75 16.67 10.74 21.00
CA GLU A 75 17.56 11.82 21.43
C GLU A 75 17.01 13.19 21.02
N ALA A 76 17.38 14.21 21.77
CA ALA A 76 17.04 15.59 21.42
C ALA A 76 17.75 16.00 20.12
N PRO A 77 17.09 16.75 19.24
CA PRO A 77 17.70 17.23 18.01
C PRO A 77 18.88 18.16 18.31
N SER A 78 19.93 18.10 17.50
CA SER A 78 21.11 18.98 17.61
C SER A 78 20.79 20.44 17.24
N THR A 79 19.69 20.68 16.56
CA THR A 79 19.17 22.01 16.20
C THR A 79 17.90 22.33 16.96
N THR A 80 17.61 23.62 17.21
CA THR A 80 16.39 24.05 17.88
C THR A 80 15.17 23.67 17.05
N MET A 81 14.46 22.61 17.43
CA MET A 81 13.19 22.22 16.85
C MET A 81 12.04 22.92 17.60
N SER A 82 10.88 23.04 16.95
CA SER A 82 9.69 23.71 17.53
C SER A 82 9.13 22.96 18.73
N SER A 83 9.41 21.67 18.83
CA SER A 83 9.01 20.79 19.94
C SER A 83 10.25 20.27 20.70
N PRO A 84 10.18 20.07 22.02
CA PRO A 84 11.19 19.37 22.80
C PRO A 84 11.18 17.85 22.56
N ALA A 85 10.54 17.38 21.50
CA ALA A 85 10.38 15.97 21.20
C ALA A 85 11.72 15.31 20.86
N LEU A 86 11.87 14.06 21.29
CA LEU A 86 13.00 13.22 20.94
C LEU A 86 12.80 12.65 19.53
N PHE A 87 13.89 12.46 18.81
CA PHE A 87 13.92 11.85 17.49
C PHE A 87 14.60 10.48 17.55
N PRO A 88 14.07 9.47 16.84
CA PRO A 88 14.73 8.17 16.73
C PRO A 88 15.98 8.27 15.84
N HIS A 89 17.11 7.76 16.35
CA HIS A 89 18.38 7.65 15.65
C HIS A 89 18.84 6.20 15.63
N ILE A 90 19.19 5.68 14.45
CA ILE A 90 19.66 4.30 14.28
C ILE A 90 21.20 4.31 14.20
N TYR A 91 21.83 3.72 15.20
CA TYR A 91 23.29 3.67 15.34
C TYR A 91 23.90 2.46 14.64
N GLY A 92 23.93 2.49 13.33
CA GLY A 92 24.42 1.46 12.44
C GLY A 92 23.66 1.40 11.13
N ALA A 93 24.03 0.49 10.26
CA ALA A 93 23.34 0.26 9.01
C ALA A 93 21.90 -0.23 9.29
N LEU A 94 20.93 0.24 8.53
CA LEU A 94 19.57 -0.28 8.58
C LEU A 94 19.46 -1.48 7.65
N ASN A 95 19.15 -2.63 8.19
CA ASN A 95 18.78 -3.81 7.41
C ASN A 95 17.48 -3.54 6.64
N THR A 96 17.50 -3.72 5.33
CA THR A 96 16.38 -3.30 4.46
C THR A 96 15.13 -4.17 4.61
N ASP A 97 15.26 -5.35 5.18
CA ASP A 97 14.11 -6.18 5.56
C ASP A 97 13.31 -5.62 6.76
N ALA A 98 13.81 -4.60 7.46
CA ALA A 98 13.05 -3.82 8.42
C ALA A 98 12.15 -2.76 7.77
N ILE A 99 12.35 -2.43 6.49
CA ILE A 99 11.47 -1.55 5.72
C ILE A 99 10.26 -2.38 5.29
N VAL A 100 9.09 -2.06 5.85
CA VAL A 100 7.85 -2.82 5.63
C VAL A 100 6.96 -2.21 4.57
N ASP A 101 7.15 -0.93 4.25
CA ASP A 101 6.49 -0.24 3.14
C ASP A 101 7.29 0.99 2.72
N VAL A 102 7.03 1.46 1.50
CA VAL A 102 7.53 2.72 0.95
C VAL A 102 6.37 3.45 0.30
N CYS A 103 6.08 4.64 0.75
CA CYS A 103 5.02 5.47 0.18
C CYS A 103 5.54 6.84 -0.25
N ASP A 104 4.94 7.43 -1.27
CA ASP A 104 5.22 8.82 -1.64
C ASP A 104 4.75 9.76 -0.53
N LEU A 105 5.56 10.78 -0.22
CA LEU A 105 5.25 11.74 0.84
C LEU A 105 3.89 12.41 0.65
N VAL A 106 3.46 12.68 -0.57
CA VAL A 106 2.16 13.31 -0.88
C VAL A 106 0.96 12.46 -0.47
N HIS A 107 1.16 11.16 -0.29
CA HIS A 107 0.14 10.21 0.16
C HIS A 107 0.31 9.79 1.63
N PHE A 108 1.36 10.28 2.31
CA PHE A 108 1.62 9.94 3.70
C PHE A 108 0.58 10.58 4.64
N LYS A 109 -0.12 9.77 5.40
CA LYS A 109 -1.23 10.21 6.27
C LYS A 109 -0.81 10.49 7.71
N HIS A 110 0.27 10.99 8.07
CA HIS A 110 0.66 11.43 9.41
C HIS A 110 -0.09 10.74 10.58
N GLN A 111 -0.31 9.43 10.48
CA GLN A 111 -1.04 8.61 11.44
C GLN A 111 -0.15 7.49 11.99
N PRO A 112 -0.37 7.02 13.23
CA PRO A 112 0.37 5.89 13.76
C PRO A 112 0.00 4.60 13.04
N ILE A 113 0.98 3.72 12.88
CA ILE A 113 0.74 2.33 12.50
C ILE A 113 0.60 1.53 13.78
N THR A 114 -0.56 0.92 14.01
CA THR A 114 -0.82 0.19 15.25
C THR A 114 0.03 -1.09 15.33
N PRO A 115 0.30 -1.62 16.54
CA PRO A 115 1.01 -2.89 16.70
C PRO A 115 0.34 -4.05 15.96
N GLU A 116 -0.97 -4.04 15.83
CA GLU A 116 -1.74 -5.05 15.12
C GLU A 116 -1.48 -4.99 13.61
N ILE A 117 -1.57 -3.81 13.01
CA ILE A 117 -1.24 -3.59 11.59
C ILE A 117 0.21 -3.98 11.34
N MET A 118 1.13 -3.57 12.22
CA MET A 118 2.55 -3.92 12.09
C MET A 118 2.78 -5.43 12.17
N ALA A 119 2.03 -6.17 13.01
CA ALA A 119 2.13 -7.62 13.07
C ALA A 119 1.70 -8.28 11.74
N VAL A 120 0.65 -7.77 11.09
CA VAL A 120 0.19 -8.24 9.78
C VAL A 120 1.23 -7.94 8.69
N LEU A 121 1.77 -6.72 8.66
CA LEU A 121 2.82 -6.32 7.72
C LEU A 121 4.06 -7.21 7.86
N ARG A 122 4.50 -7.45 9.09
CA ARG A 122 5.66 -8.33 9.41
C ARG A 122 5.44 -9.78 8.98
N HIS A 123 4.22 -10.29 9.16
CA HIS A 123 3.88 -11.68 8.83
C HIS A 123 3.88 -11.94 7.33
N TYR A 124 3.18 -11.10 6.56
CA TYR A 124 2.99 -11.33 5.12
C TYR A 124 4.09 -10.75 4.24
N ARG A 125 4.80 -9.72 4.70
CA ARG A 125 5.83 -9.04 3.88
C ARG A 125 5.23 -8.60 2.54
N PHE A 126 4.24 -7.73 2.61
CA PHE A 126 3.53 -7.22 1.44
C PHE A 126 4.45 -6.45 0.49
N GLU A 127 4.07 -6.45 -0.76
CA GLU A 127 4.59 -5.59 -1.81
C GLU A 127 3.46 -4.65 -2.26
N ARG A 128 3.78 -3.50 -2.84
CA ARG A 128 2.75 -2.70 -3.49
C ARG A 128 2.50 -3.20 -4.90
N LEU A 129 1.22 -3.47 -5.19
CA LEU A 129 0.79 -3.81 -6.54
C LEU A 129 0.97 -2.60 -7.44
N PRO A 130 1.76 -2.70 -8.52
CA PRO A 130 1.95 -1.59 -9.44
C PRO A 130 0.62 -1.08 -9.97
N VAL A 131 0.51 0.23 -10.23
CA VAL A 131 -0.67 0.90 -10.79
C VAL A 131 -1.86 0.94 -9.82
N GLU A 132 -2.19 -0.18 -9.17
CA GLU A 132 -3.39 -0.33 -8.32
C GLU A 132 -3.22 0.20 -6.90
N SER A 133 -1.99 0.24 -6.38
CA SER A 133 -1.61 0.70 -5.01
C SER A 133 -1.96 -0.23 -3.85
N THR A 134 -2.56 -1.37 -4.08
CA THR A 134 -2.87 -2.37 -3.05
C THR A 134 -1.58 -2.96 -2.45
N LEU A 135 -1.51 -3.06 -1.13
CA LEU A 135 -0.53 -3.92 -0.47
C LEU A 135 -0.96 -5.38 -0.65
N PHE A 136 -0.13 -6.19 -1.31
CA PHE A 136 -0.46 -7.56 -1.66
C PHE A 136 0.68 -8.54 -1.41
N LYS A 137 0.32 -9.81 -1.29
CA LYS A 137 1.25 -10.95 -1.28
C LYS A 137 0.68 -12.06 -2.13
N SER A 138 1.37 -12.43 -3.21
CA SER A 138 1.04 -13.64 -3.95
C SER A 138 1.28 -14.87 -3.05
N THR A 139 0.25 -15.68 -2.86
CA THR A 139 0.31 -16.87 -2.00
C THR A 139 0.28 -18.15 -2.79
N TRP A 140 -0.27 -18.13 -3.99
CA TRP A 140 -0.30 -19.29 -4.87
C TRP A 140 -0.39 -18.87 -6.33
N ARG A 141 0.36 -19.57 -7.17
CA ARG A 141 0.25 -19.58 -8.62
C ARG A 141 0.33 -21.03 -9.09
N SER A 142 -0.62 -21.48 -9.88
CA SER A 142 -0.60 -22.83 -10.45
C SER A 142 0.68 -23.05 -11.26
N SER A 143 1.30 -24.21 -11.08
CA SER A 143 2.39 -24.66 -11.94
C SER A 143 1.92 -25.18 -13.30
N SER A 144 0.60 -25.40 -13.45
CA SER A 144 -0.03 -25.81 -14.70
C SER A 144 -0.66 -24.60 -15.38
N ASN A 145 -0.48 -24.53 -16.69
CA ASN A 145 -1.09 -23.51 -17.52
C ASN A 145 -2.25 -24.10 -18.35
N ASN A 146 -3.18 -23.24 -18.73
CA ASN A 146 -4.21 -23.56 -19.70
C ASN A 146 -3.65 -23.56 -21.15
N THR A 147 -4.49 -23.79 -22.12
CA THR A 147 -4.09 -23.85 -23.55
C THR A 147 -3.62 -22.52 -24.13
N HIS A 148 -3.87 -21.40 -23.43
CA HIS A 148 -3.43 -20.06 -23.81
C HIS A 148 -2.14 -19.61 -23.11
N GLY A 149 -1.57 -20.48 -22.26
CA GLY A 149 -0.32 -20.20 -21.51
C GLY A 149 -0.53 -19.48 -20.19
N GLU A 150 -1.78 -19.21 -19.79
CA GLU A 150 -2.11 -18.60 -18.52
C GLU A 150 -2.12 -19.65 -17.40
N PRO A 151 -1.73 -19.29 -16.15
CA PRO A 151 -1.84 -20.23 -15.03
C PRO A 151 -3.31 -20.64 -14.83
N VAL A 152 -3.55 -21.89 -14.47
CA VAL A 152 -4.90 -22.40 -14.22
C VAL A 152 -5.59 -21.62 -13.08
N GLY A 153 -4.82 -21.13 -12.13
CA GLY A 153 -5.35 -20.25 -11.09
C GLY A 153 -4.25 -19.56 -10.29
N THR A 154 -4.62 -18.49 -9.62
CA THR A 154 -3.78 -17.73 -8.67
C THR A 154 -4.58 -17.34 -7.44
N ALA A 155 -3.87 -17.14 -6.32
CA ALA A 155 -4.43 -16.55 -5.11
C ALA A 155 -3.45 -15.54 -4.50
N MET A 156 -3.99 -14.52 -3.89
CA MET A 156 -3.24 -13.53 -3.13
C MET A 156 -3.91 -13.19 -1.81
N ILE A 157 -3.13 -12.62 -0.90
CA ILE A 157 -3.61 -11.87 0.27
C ILE A 157 -3.38 -10.40 -0.01
N GLY A 158 -4.40 -9.58 0.25
CA GLY A 158 -4.37 -8.12 0.17
C GLY A 158 -4.58 -7.49 1.54
N LEU A 159 -4.04 -6.30 1.73
CA LEU A 159 -4.24 -5.48 2.91
C LEU A 159 -4.66 -4.08 2.49
N TYR A 160 -5.88 -3.67 2.82
CA TYR A 160 -6.20 -2.24 2.88
C TYR A 160 -5.76 -1.70 4.22
N CYS A 161 -5.15 -0.53 4.21
CA CYS A 161 -4.67 0.11 5.42
C CYS A 161 -4.74 1.64 5.25
N ASP A 162 -5.47 2.31 6.14
CA ASP A 162 -5.68 3.75 6.04
C ASP A 162 -4.36 4.52 6.25
N SER A 163 -3.57 4.18 7.26
CA SER A 163 -2.30 4.85 7.55
C SER A 163 -1.23 4.69 6.45
N LEU A 164 -1.33 3.65 5.63
CA LEU A 164 -0.44 3.39 4.49
C LEU A 164 -1.08 3.71 3.14
N THR A 165 -2.31 4.27 3.10
CA THR A 165 -3.03 4.60 1.87
C THR A 165 -3.16 3.43 0.89
N SER A 166 -3.32 2.20 1.42
CA SER A 166 -3.53 1.02 0.59
C SER A 166 -5.00 0.88 0.23
N VAL A 167 -5.29 0.91 -1.06
CA VAL A 167 -6.62 0.79 -1.67
C VAL A 167 -6.49 0.04 -2.99
N SER A 168 -7.60 -0.39 -3.59
CA SER A 168 -7.62 -0.82 -4.99
C SER A 168 -8.15 0.30 -5.86
N CYS A 169 -7.27 0.92 -6.67
CA CYS A 169 -7.70 1.86 -7.68
C CYS A 169 -8.55 1.14 -8.74
N PHE A 170 -9.49 1.89 -9.37
CA PHE A 170 -10.36 1.31 -10.38
C PHE A 170 -9.58 0.60 -11.48
N HIS A 171 -9.90 -0.66 -11.64
CA HIS A 171 -9.36 -1.52 -12.68
C HIS A 171 -10.42 -2.54 -13.15
N LYS A 172 -10.17 -3.20 -14.26
CA LYS A 172 -10.95 -4.34 -14.71
C LYS A 172 -10.02 -5.47 -15.14
N LEU A 173 -10.51 -6.68 -15.00
CA LEU A 173 -9.81 -7.90 -15.36
C LEU A 173 -10.52 -8.59 -16.52
N THR A 174 -9.77 -9.35 -17.32
CA THR A 174 -10.34 -10.13 -18.43
C THR A 174 -10.95 -11.47 -17.98
N PHE A 175 -10.77 -11.83 -16.72
CA PHE A 175 -11.31 -13.05 -16.08
C PHE A 175 -12.06 -12.70 -14.81
N ASP A 176 -12.90 -13.61 -14.36
CA ASP A 176 -13.63 -13.49 -13.10
C ASP A 176 -12.68 -13.49 -11.91
N GLU A 177 -12.98 -12.68 -10.92
CA GLU A 177 -12.24 -12.62 -9.67
C GLU A 177 -13.15 -12.85 -8.48
N VAL A 178 -12.72 -13.70 -7.55
CA VAL A 178 -13.43 -13.94 -6.30
C VAL A 178 -12.69 -13.27 -5.16
N TRP A 179 -13.36 -12.34 -4.49
CA TRP A 179 -12.89 -11.66 -3.30
C TRP A 179 -13.31 -12.40 -2.04
N HIS A 180 -12.43 -12.43 -1.03
CA HIS A 180 -12.62 -13.09 0.25
C HIS A 180 -12.25 -12.15 1.39
N PHE A 181 -13.12 -11.93 2.35
CA PHE A 181 -12.83 -11.16 3.55
C PHE A 181 -12.25 -12.08 4.63
N TYR A 182 -11.13 -11.69 5.24
CA TYR A 182 -10.45 -12.49 6.27
C TYR A 182 -10.47 -11.86 7.65
N GLY A 183 -10.54 -10.52 7.75
CA GLY A 183 -10.58 -9.86 9.05
C GLY A 183 -10.22 -8.37 9.01
N GLY A 184 -10.30 -7.74 10.16
CA GLY A 184 -10.16 -6.28 10.31
C GLY A 184 -11.51 -5.58 10.18
N ASP A 185 -11.48 -4.32 9.74
CA ASP A 185 -12.67 -3.53 9.46
C ASP A 185 -13.29 -3.92 8.11
N PRO A 186 -14.60 -3.69 7.90
CA PRO A 186 -15.22 -3.94 6.61
C PRO A 186 -14.54 -3.12 5.49
N LEU A 187 -14.55 -3.68 4.28
CA LEU A 187 -14.13 -2.99 3.07
C LEU A 187 -15.31 -2.84 2.11
N GLU A 188 -15.29 -1.78 1.32
CA GLU A 188 -16.30 -1.50 0.30
C GLU A 188 -15.70 -1.64 -1.09
N LEU A 189 -16.38 -2.40 -1.95
CA LEU A 189 -16.12 -2.49 -3.38
C LEU A 189 -17.17 -1.67 -4.11
N THR A 190 -16.72 -0.81 -5.04
CA THR A 190 -17.59 -0.15 -6.02
C THR A 190 -17.38 -0.81 -7.36
N LEU A 191 -18.47 -1.31 -7.94
CA LEU A 191 -18.51 -2.00 -9.23
C LEU A 191 -19.22 -1.14 -10.26
N LEU A 192 -18.62 -1.02 -11.47
CA LEU A 192 -19.21 -0.25 -12.56
C LEU A 192 -19.40 -1.18 -13.77
N TYR A 193 -20.64 -1.38 -14.17
CA TYR A 193 -21.05 -2.32 -15.21
C TYR A 193 -21.12 -1.66 -16.58
N GLN A 194 -20.89 -2.44 -17.65
CA GLN A 194 -20.87 -1.92 -19.03
C GLN A 194 -22.20 -1.30 -19.50
N ASN A 195 -23.32 -1.64 -18.85
CA ASN A 195 -24.64 -1.05 -19.13
C ASN A 195 -24.86 0.33 -18.50
N GLY A 196 -23.87 0.86 -17.77
CA GLY A 196 -23.92 2.14 -17.07
C GLY A 196 -24.41 2.06 -15.62
N ASP A 197 -24.80 0.87 -15.14
CA ASP A 197 -25.17 0.65 -13.74
C ASP A 197 -23.94 0.63 -12.83
N SER A 198 -24.16 0.90 -11.55
CA SER A 198 -23.15 0.75 -10.49
C SER A 198 -23.71 -0.04 -9.32
N GLU A 199 -22.83 -0.68 -8.55
CA GLU A 199 -23.18 -1.42 -7.34
C GLU A 199 -22.10 -1.20 -6.28
N GLN A 200 -22.51 -1.11 -5.01
CA GLN A 200 -21.64 -1.09 -3.85
C GLN A 200 -21.84 -2.36 -3.04
N VAL A 201 -20.74 -3.05 -2.72
CA VAL A 201 -20.74 -4.28 -1.94
C VAL A 201 -19.80 -4.11 -0.76
N VAL A 202 -20.30 -4.38 0.45
CA VAL A 202 -19.48 -4.35 1.66
C VAL A 202 -19.06 -5.77 2.04
N LEU A 203 -17.75 -6.02 2.03
CA LEU A 203 -17.20 -7.26 2.53
C LEU A 203 -16.88 -7.12 4.02
N GLY A 204 -17.34 -8.08 4.79
CA GLY A 204 -17.20 -8.11 6.24
C GLY A 204 -17.95 -9.30 6.85
N THR A 205 -18.15 -9.27 8.16
CA THR A 205 -18.81 -10.36 8.91
C THR A 205 -20.14 -9.97 9.54
N ASP A 206 -20.61 -8.75 9.35
CA ASP A 206 -21.93 -8.33 9.82
C ASP A 206 -23.01 -8.68 8.80
N PHE A 207 -23.35 -9.96 8.77
CA PHE A 207 -24.35 -10.51 7.85
C PHE A 207 -25.76 -9.96 8.10
N THR A 208 -26.02 -9.46 9.31
CA THR A 208 -27.33 -8.87 9.66
C THR A 208 -27.54 -7.51 8.98
N ASN A 209 -26.47 -6.81 8.67
CA ASN A 209 -26.46 -5.55 7.93
C ASN A 209 -26.04 -5.72 6.46
N GLY A 210 -26.14 -6.94 5.91
CA GLY A 210 -25.96 -7.22 4.50
C GLY A 210 -24.51 -7.32 4.04
N GLN A 211 -23.54 -7.36 4.96
CA GLN A 211 -22.16 -7.64 4.58
C GLN A 211 -22.01 -9.09 4.10
N VAL A 212 -21.05 -9.32 3.23
CA VAL A 212 -20.71 -10.65 2.71
C VAL A 212 -19.24 -10.97 2.93
N CYS A 213 -18.89 -12.22 3.18
CA CYS A 213 -17.49 -12.61 3.35
C CYS A 213 -16.82 -13.03 2.04
N GLN A 214 -17.60 -13.17 0.96
CA GLN A 214 -17.10 -13.52 -0.36
C GLN A 214 -17.97 -12.86 -1.44
N TYR A 215 -17.35 -12.41 -2.51
CA TYR A 215 -18.04 -11.81 -3.65
C TYR A 215 -17.34 -12.14 -4.97
N LEU A 216 -18.11 -12.50 -5.99
CA LEU A 216 -17.63 -12.74 -7.35
C LEU A 216 -17.77 -11.47 -8.19
N ILE A 217 -16.68 -11.02 -8.78
CA ILE A 217 -16.68 -9.93 -9.75
C ILE A 217 -16.49 -10.52 -11.14
N PRO A 218 -17.49 -10.35 -12.05
CA PRO A 218 -17.39 -10.87 -13.41
C PRO A 218 -16.33 -10.18 -14.24
N ALA A 219 -15.77 -10.89 -15.20
CA ALA A 219 -14.84 -10.38 -16.18
C ALA A 219 -15.35 -9.09 -16.86
N GLY A 220 -14.47 -8.10 -17.00
CA GLY A 220 -14.77 -6.83 -17.67
C GLY A 220 -15.55 -5.80 -16.85
N VAL A 221 -15.96 -6.11 -15.62
CA VAL A 221 -16.54 -5.15 -14.68
C VAL A 221 -15.42 -4.30 -14.09
N TRP A 222 -15.61 -2.97 -14.05
CA TRP A 222 -14.71 -2.08 -13.32
C TRP A 222 -14.93 -2.26 -11.83
N GLN A 223 -13.85 -2.42 -11.09
CA GLN A 223 -13.86 -2.59 -9.64
C GLN A 223 -12.85 -1.63 -9.00
N GLY A 224 -13.24 -1.02 -7.92
CA GLY A 224 -12.38 -0.22 -7.03
C GLY A 224 -12.76 -0.50 -5.59
N GLY A 225 -11.81 -0.47 -4.68
CA GLY A 225 -12.09 -0.83 -3.31
C GLY A 225 -11.29 -0.04 -2.28
N CYS A 226 -11.90 0.19 -1.13
CA CYS A 226 -11.24 0.82 0.02
C CYS A 226 -11.90 0.37 1.33
N LEU A 227 -11.32 0.78 2.45
CA LEU A 227 -11.96 0.64 3.76
C LEU A 227 -13.25 1.46 3.82
N VAL A 228 -14.25 0.95 4.55
CA VAL A 228 -15.38 1.77 4.98
C VAL A 228 -14.88 2.97 5.80
N GLU A 229 -15.67 4.03 5.87
CA GLU A 229 -15.30 5.25 6.60
C GLU A 229 -14.99 4.93 8.08
N GLY A 230 -13.83 5.41 8.55
CA GLY A 230 -13.33 5.19 9.91
C GLY A 230 -12.61 3.85 10.11
N GLY A 231 -12.58 2.96 9.12
CA GLY A 231 -11.81 1.71 9.17
C GLY A 231 -10.30 1.98 9.18
N GLN A 232 -9.55 1.14 9.88
CA GLN A 232 -8.09 1.24 9.99
C GLN A 232 -7.37 0.26 9.05
N TYR A 233 -7.83 -0.99 8.98
CA TYR A 233 -7.29 -1.99 8.07
C TYR A 233 -8.31 -3.10 7.75
N ALA A 234 -8.15 -3.72 6.59
CA ALA A 234 -8.87 -4.94 6.20
C ALA A 234 -7.91 -5.92 5.54
N LEU A 235 -7.92 -7.15 6.03
CA LEU A 235 -7.22 -8.27 5.40
C LEU A 235 -8.21 -9.03 4.52
N PHE A 236 -7.84 -9.22 3.26
CA PHE A 236 -8.68 -9.88 2.27
C PHE A 236 -7.84 -10.76 1.34
N GLY A 237 -8.47 -11.47 0.44
CA GLY A 237 -7.78 -12.22 -0.60
C GLY A 237 -8.55 -12.20 -1.90
N CYS A 238 -7.84 -12.42 -2.99
CA CYS A 238 -8.42 -12.60 -4.31
C CYS A 238 -7.96 -13.91 -4.92
N THR A 239 -8.89 -14.58 -5.61
CA THR A 239 -8.63 -15.83 -6.33
C THR A 239 -9.15 -15.70 -7.74
N MET A 240 -8.35 -16.13 -8.72
CA MET A 240 -8.74 -16.13 -10.14
C MET A 240 -8.50 -17.49 -10.79
N ALA A 241 -9.38 -17.85 -11.71
CA ALA A 241 -9.25 -19.01 -12.59
C ALA A 241 -9.89 -18.69 -13.96
N PRO A 242 -9.12 -18.48 -15.05
CA PRO A 242 -7.65 -18.49 -15.15
C PRO A 242 -6.97 -17.52 -14.19
N GLY A 243 -5.73 -17.82 -13.82
CA GLY A 243 -5.00 -17.02 -12.86
C GLY A 243 -4.53 -15.68 -13.42
N PHE A 244 -4.21 -14.76 -12.51
CA PHE A 244 -3.75 -13.41 -12.82
C PHE A 244 -2.45 -13.44 -13.63
N THR A 245 -2.43 -12.62 -14.69
CA THR A 245 -1.25 -12.19 -15.43
C THR A 245 -1.31 -10.68 -15.63
N GLY A 246 -0.16 -10.01 -15.78
CA GLY A 246 -0.16 -8.56 -16.01
C GLY A 246 -0.97 -8.13 -17.24
N SER A 247 -1.12 -9.01 -18.23
CA SER A 247 -1.90 -8.75 -19.45
C SER A 247 -3.42 -8.78 -19.24
N CYS A 248 -3.93 -9.40 -18.16
CA CYS A 248 -5.36 -9.43 -17.89
C CYS A 248 -5.89 -8.15 -17.23
N PHE A 249 -5.01 -7.23 -16.80
CA PHE A 249 -5.31 -6.03 -16.03
C PHE A 249 -5.40 -4.78 -16.92
N THR A 250 -6.38 -3.93 -16.63
CA THR A 250 -6.49 -2.57 -17.19
C THR A 250 -6.95 -1.61 -16.10
N ALA A 251 -6.18 -0.57 -15.80
CA ALA A 251 -6.59 0.48 -14.87
C ALA A 251 -7.53 1.49 -15.52
N GLY A 252 -8.44 2.05 -14.70
CA GLY A 252 -9.37 3.08 -15.09
C GLY A 252 -8.77 4.48 -15.00
N ILE A 253 -9.00 5.30 -16.02
CA ILE A 253 -8.66 6.72 -16.01
C ILE A 253 -9.87 7.49 -15.52
N ALA A 254 -9.67 8.39 -14.53
CA ALA A 254 -10.75 9.13 -13.87
C ALA A 254 -11.71 9.81 -14.84
N ASP A 255 -11.20 10.62 -15.75
CA ASP A 255 -12.06 11.40 -16.68
C ASP A 255 -12.95 10.49 -17.53
N ALA A 256 -12.40 9.39 -18.05
CA ALA A 256 -13.17 8.44 -18.86
C ALA A 256 -14.22 7.68 -18.04
N LEU A 257 -13.90 7.33 -16.79
CA LEU A 257 -14.86 6.67 -15.90
C LEU A 257 -15.97 7.64 -15.45
N ILE A 258 -15.64 8.89 -15.12
CA ILE A 258 -16.63 9.91 -14.74
C ILE A 258 -17.58 10.21 -15.89
N GLU A 259 -17.08 10.30 -17.14
CA GLU A 259 -17.93 10.47 -18.33
C GLU A 259 -18.94 9.32 -18.47
N ALA A 260 -18.49 8.08 -18.22
CA ALA A 260 -19.34 6.89 -18.33
C ALA A 260 -20.26 6.67 -17.09
N TYR A 261 -19.82 7.06 -15.90
CA TYR A 261 -20.52 6.84 -14.62
C TYR A 261 -20.56 8.13 -13.79
N PRO A 262 -21.27 9.19 -14.22
CA PRO A 262 -21.24 10.49 -13.57
C PRO A 262 -21.78 10.51 -12.14
N ASN A 263 -22.64 9.56 -11.78
CA ASN A 263 -23.17 9.44 -10.42
C ASN A 263 -22.10 8.95 -9.40
N GLU A 264 -21.04 8.34 -9.88
CA GLU A 264 -19.95 7.76 -9.08
C GLU A 264 -18.68 8.65 -9.08
N GLU A 265 -18.79 9.92 -9.50
CA GLU A 265 -17.66 10.84 -9.63
C GLU A 265 -16.77 10.87 -8.38
N LYS A 266 -17.36 10.96 -7.18
CA LYS A 266 -16.60 11.08 -5.93
C LYS A 266 -15.72 9.86 -5.65
N VAL A 267 -16.28 8.66 -5.80
CA VAL A 267 -15.53 7.42 -5.55
C VAL A 267 -14.52 7.18 -6.66
N ILE A 268 -14.84 7.53 -7.91
CA ILE A 268 -13.92 7.45 -9.04
C ILE A 268 -12.71 8.37 -8.81
N GLN A 269 -12.91 9.62 -8.41
CA GLN A 269 -11.82 10.54 -8.09
C GLN A 269 -10.94 10.01 -6.94
N LYS A 270 -11.56 9.42 -5.91
CA LYS A 270 -10.85 8.85 -4.76
C LYS A 270 -10.00 7.64 -5.13
N LEU A 271 -10.49 6.77 -6.03
CA LEU A 271 -9.90 5.46 -6.35
C LEU A 271 -9.36 5.37 -7.77
N SER A 272 -9.02 6.48 -8.40
CA SER A 272 -8.37 6.45 -9.72
C SER A 272 -6.86 6.48 -9.62
N VAL A 273 -6.20 5.86 -10.60
CA VAL A 273 -4.74 5.89 -10.70
C VAL A 273 -4.24 7.30 -10.99
N ASN A 274 -3.12 7.66 -10.39
CA ASN A 274 -2.42 8.89 -10.69
C ASN A 274 -1.67 8.74 -12.02
N GLY A 275 -2.06 9.54 -13.03
CA GLY A 275 -1.41 9.54 -14.33
C GLY A 275 -2.11 8.67 -15.38
N HIS A 276 -1.37 8.30 -16.44
CA HIS A 276 -1.91 7.61 -17.62
C HIS A 276 -1.46 6.13 -17.74
N GLN A 277 -0.81 5.58 -16.72
CA GLN A 277 -0.40 4.19 -16.74
C GLN A 277 -1.61 3.29 -16.46
N THR A 278 -2.09 2.62 -17.49
CA THR A 278 -3.28 1.76 -17.42
C THR A 278 -2.98 0.27 -17.46
N THR A 279 -1.71 -0.10 -17.65
CA THR A 279 -1.26 -1.49 -17.75
C THR A 279 -0.19 -1.80 -16.73
N MET A 280 -0.12 -3.04 -16.28
CA MET A 280 0.97 -3.50 -15.43
C MET A 280 2.31 -3.36 -16.16
N PRO A 281 3.43 -3.17 -15.42
CA PRO A 281 4.76 -3.17 -16.01
C PRO A 281 5.04 -4.45 -16.80
N GLU A 282 5.89 -4.33 -17.86
CA GLU A 282 6.31 -5.49 -18.65
C GLU A 282 6.98 -6.55 -17.74
N GLY A 283 6.61 -7.80 -17.91
CA GLY A 283 7.13 -8.91 -17.12
C GLY A 283 6.49 -9.07 -15.72
N PHE A 284 5.53 -8.22 -15.34
CA PHE A 284 4.84 -8.37 -14.07
C PHE A 284 3.88 -9.57 -14.13
N ALA A 285 4.03 -10.52 -13.19
CA ALA A 285 3.19 -11.72 -13.07
C ALA A 285 3.07 -12.55 -14.37
N THR A 286 4.17 -12.69 -15.11
CA THR A 286 4.27 -13.56 -16.31
C THR A 286 4.42 -15.04 -15.95
#